data_f9b1183af83afd88dc2fa4fae314b22a
#
_entry.id   f9b1183af83afd88dc2fa4fae314b22a
#
_cell.length_a   1.000
_cell.length_b   1.000
_cell.length_c   1.000
_cell.angle_alpha   90.00
_cell.angle_beta   90.00
_cell.angle_gamma   90.00
#
_symmetry.space_group_name_H-M   'P 1'
#
loop_
_entity.id
_entity.type
_entity.pdbx_description
1 polymer ?
#
loop_
_entity_poly.entity_id
_entity_poly.type
_entity_poly.pdbx_seq_one_letter_code
_entity_poly.pdbx_strand_id
1 'polypeptide(L)'
;MTASELEDFYHGTYREIYQGDEGPTEKDVATQRKRASSLLAFGSEIIPKLNHHLDIGCSAGILLRIFQDHYGCQVTGVEPGESYRKAAISQGLTIYEDLAELTSAGKTDFDLVSLAHVLEHLPDPCNYLSEIRVKYLTPSGWLLLEVPNLYCHDSFETAHLSSFSVHTLKQTVRRAGFETVAVKTHGHPRSRILPLYITLIAKNWSDPLQEIPINKEPHVVLKRNLGMLRRRIYERLFPGLAWVSVLEGNHIQ
;
A
#
# COMPACT_ATOMS: atom_id res chain seq x y z
N MET A 1 -14.43 14.34 -11.28
CA MET A 1 -13.46 13.71 -12.20
C MET A 1 -14.09 12.42 -12.71
N THR A 2 -14.19 12.26 -14.00
CA THR A 2 -14.61 10.99 -14.63
C THR A 2 -13.47 9.98 -14.54
N ALA A 3 -13.73 8.70 -14.83
CA ALA A 3 -12.67 7.68 -14.83
C ALA A 3 -11.54 8.01 -15.83
N SER A 4 -11.89 8.54 -17.02
CA SER A 4 -10.92 8.98 -18.03
C SER A 4 -10.10 10.18 -17.57
N GLU A 5 -10.73 11.21 -16.99
CA GLU A 5 -10.01 12.37 -16.43
C GLU A 5 -9.07 11.98 -15.29
N LEU A 6 -9.41 10.94 -14.55
CA LEU A 6 -8.58 10.40 -13.48
C LEU A 6 -7.38 9.63 -14.03
N GLU A 7 -7.60 8.84 -15.07
CA GLU A 7 -6.57 8.11 -15.78
C GLU A 7 -5.56 9.09 -16.43
N ASP A 8 -6.04 10.11 -17.10
CA ASP A 8 -5.22 11.21 -17.66
C ASP A 8 -4.47 11.97 -16.56
N PHE A 9 -5.11 12.20 -15.41
CA PHE A 9 -4.47 12.85 -14.26
C PHE A 9 -3.31 12.01 -13.71
N TYR A 10 -3.47 10.69 -13.57
CA TYR A 10 -2.41 9.81 -13.09
C TYR A 10 -1.34 9.53 -14.15
N HIS A 11 -1.69 9.53 -15.43
CA HIS A 11 -0.72 9.40 -16.53
C HIS A 11 0.12 10.66 -16.78
N GLY A 12 -0.38 11.85 -16.48
CA GLY A 12 0.30 13.13 -16.73
C GLY A 12 0.56 13.94 -15.45
N THR A 13 -0.45 14.65 -15.02
CA THR A 13 -0.36 15.73 -14.02
C THR A 13 0.12 15.26 -12.64
N TYR A 14 -0.31 14.09 -12.17
CA TYR A 14 0.12 13.54 -10.87
C TYR A 14 1.62 13.30 -10.83
N ARG A 15 2.17 12.80 -11.92
CA ARG A 15 3.60 12.50 -12.04
C ARG A 15 4.46 13.76 -12.10
N GLU A 16 4.04 14.75 -12.86
CA GLU A 16 4.73 16.05 -12.92
C GLU A 16 4.76 16.74 -11.55
N ILE A 17 3.65 16.70 -10.81
CA ILE A 17 3.50 17.42 -9.54
C ILE A 17 4.16 16.66 -8.37
N TYR A 18 4.06 15.33 -8.31
CA TYR A 18 4.41 14.54 -7.12
C TYR A 18 5.64 13.64 -7.27
N GLN A 19 6.01 13.25 -8.48
CA GLN A 19 7.11 12.29 -8.68
C GLN A 19 8.33 12.88 -9.40
N GLY A 20 8.19 13.98 -10.14
CA GLY A 20 9.26 14.54 -10.97
C GLY A 20 9.71 13.59 -12.09
N ASP A 21 10.37 14.11 -13.12
CA ASP A 21 10.88 13.33 -14.26
C ASP A 21 12.18 12.54 -13.98
N GLU A 22 12.81 12.74 -12.82
CA GLU A 22 14.17 12.29 -12.54
C GLU A 22 14.30 10.85 -12.00
N GLY A 23 13.17 10.14 -11.79
CA GLY A 23 13.18 8.79 -11.21
C GLY A 23 13.37 8.77 -9.68
N PRO A 24 13.61 7.59 -9.07
CA PRO A 24 13.68 7.46 -7.62
C PRO A 24 14.94 8.13 -7.03
N THR A 25 14.73 9.05 -6.10
CA THR A 25 15.82 9.68 -5.33
C THR A 25 16.36 8.71 -4.26
N GLU A 26 17.57 8.99 -3.72
CA GLU A 26 18.12 8.23 -2.59
C GLU A 26 17.17 8.21 -1.39
N LYS A 27 16.48 9.33 -1.13
CA LYS A 27 15.48 9.44 -0.06
C LYS A 27 14.28 8.54 -0.32
N ASP A 28 13.82 8.44 -1.58
CA ASP A 28 12.71 7.56 -1.96
C ASP A 28 13.11 6.11 -1.77
N VAL A 29 14.27 5.71 -2.26
CA VAL A 29 14.81 4.34 -2.09
C VAL A 29 14.96 3.99 -0.61
N ALA A 30 15.52 4.89 0.21
CA ALA A 30 15.66 4.66 1.65
C ALA A 30 14.30 4.55 2.35
N THR A 31 13.32 5.38 1.97
CA THR A 31 11.94 5.35 2.48
C THR A 31 11.25 4.04 2.14
N GLN A 32 11.33 3.64 0.87
CA GLN A 32 10.75 2.38 0.39
C GLN A 32 11.39 1.16 1.06
N ARG A 33 12.72 1.16 1.24
CA ARG A 33 13.43 0.07 1.91
C ARG A 33 12.97 -0.11 3.36
N LYS A 34 12.90 0.99 4.14
CA LYS A 34 12.42 0.94 5.52
C LYS A 34 10.95 0.49 5.59
N ARG A 35 10.09 0.98 4.68
CA ARG A 35 8.70 0.54 4.57
C ARG A 35 8.61 -0.95 4.26
N ALA A 36 9.28 -1.40 3.21
CA ALA A 36 9.29 -2.79 2.77
C ALA A 36 9.77 -3.74 3.88
N SER A 37 10.81 -3.37 4.62
CA SER A 37 11.28 -4.15 5.78
C SER A 37 10.22 -4.24 6.89
N SER A 38 9.48 -3.15 7.15
CA SER A 38 8.38 -3.16 8.13
C SER A 38 7.19 -3.99 7.67
N LEU A 39 6.86 -3.95 6.37
CA LEU A 39 5.80 -4.77 5.77
C LEU A 39 6.19 -6.25 5.79
N LEU A 40 7.42 -6.57 5.42
CA LEU A 40 7.92 -7.95 5.50
C LEU A 40 7.90 -8.46 6.95
N ALA A 41 8.42 -7.71 7.91
CA ALA A 41 8.42 -8.12 9.32
C ALA A 41 7.01 -8.44 9.84
N PHE A 42 6.00 -7.65 9.43
CA PHE A 42 4.62 -7.94 9.78
C PHE A 42 4.03 -9.09 8.96
N GLY A 43 4.36 -9.18 7.68
CA GLY A 43 3.85 -10.22 6.78
C GLY A 43 4.38 -11.61 7.11
N SER A 44 5.67 -11.73 7.40
CA SER A 44 6.34 -13.02 7.62
C SER A 44 5.89 -13.75 8.89
N GLU A 45 5.30 -13.05 9.85
CA GLU A 45 4.68 -13.67 11.04
C GLU A 45 3.36 -14.39 10.70
N ILE A 46 2.72 -14.06 9.56
CA ILE A 46 1.35 -14.45 9.21
C ILE A 46 1.32 -15.29 7.94
N ILE A 47 2.11 -14.89 6.94
CA ILE A 47 2.16 -15.52 5.62
C ILE A 47 3.31 -16.53 5.60
N PRO A 48 3.02 -17.84 5.62
CA PRO A 48 4.06 -18.84 5.88
C PRO A 48 4.97 -19.10 4.69
N LYS A 49 4.45 -19.02 3.48
CA LYS A 49 5.16 -19.33 2.23
C LYS A 49 4.52 -18.60 1.05
N LEU A 50 5.36 -18.16 0.12
CA LEU A 50 4.95 -17.57 -1.15
C LEU A 50 5.73 -18.23 -2.29
N ASN A 51 5.07 -18.47 -3.43
CA ASN A 51 5.72 -18.84 -4.67
C ASN A 51 5.68 -17.69 -5.68
N HIS A 52 4.56 -16.94 -5.73
CA HIS A 52 4.37 -15.82 -6.64
C HIS A 52 3.80 -14.60 -5.89
N HIS A 53 4.47 -13.47 -5.98
CA HIS A 53 4.04 -12.19 -5.39
C HIS A 53 3.85 -11.13 -6.49
N LEU A 54 2.71 -10.47 -6.48
CA LEU A 54 2.41 -9.28 -7.29
C LEU A 54 2.38 -8.04 -6.41
N ASP A 55 3.14 -7.00 -6.76
CA ASP A 55 3.08 -5.69 -6.12
C ASP A 55 2.53 -4.64 -7.09
N ILE A 56 1.38 -4.06 -6.77
CA ILE A 56 0.71 -3.04 -7.58
C ILE A 56 1.10 -1.67 -7.06
N GLY A 57 1.62 -0.80 -7.95
CA GLY A 57 2.27 0.45 -7.57
C GLY A 57 3.65 0.20 -6.96
N CYS A 58 4.41 -0.72 -7.56
CA CYS A 58 5.66 -1.23 -6.99
C CYS A 58 6.81 -0.22 -6.98
N SER A 59 6.64 0.96 -7.60
CA SER A 59 7.65 2.01 -7.68
C SER A 59 9.01 1.44 -8.16
N ALA A 60 10.11 1.70 -7.45
CA ALA A 60 11.43 1.16 -7.80
C ALA A 60 11.62 -0.34 -7.49
N GLY A 61 10.56 -1.09 -7.15
CA GLY A 61 10.59 -2.54 -6.92
C GLY A 61 11.25 -3.00 -5.62
N ILE A 62 11.49 -2.10 -4.67
CA ILE A 62 12.20 -2.42 -3.42
C ILE A 62 11.43 -3.44 -2.58
N LEU A 63 10.10 -3.33 -2.50
CA LEU A 63 9.25 -4.29 -1.78
C LEU A 63 9.36 -5.68 -2.40
N LEU A 64 9.27 -5.76 -3.72
CA LEU A 64 9.41 -7.01 -4.47
C LEU A 64 10.75 -7.69 -4.17
N ARG A 65 11.87 -6.95 -4.22
CA ARG A 65 13.19 -7.50 -3.95
C ARG A 65 13.30 -8.06 -2.53
N ILE A 66 12.86 -7.31 -1.53
CA ILE A 66 12.91 -7.73 -0.13
C ILE A 66 12.06 -8.99 0.12
N PHE A 67 10.89 -9.09 -0.50
CA PHE A 67 10.05 -10.30 -0.41
C PHE A 67 10.65 -11.48 -1.18
N GLN A 68 11.22 -11.24 -2.36
CA GLN A 68 11.94 -12.26 -3.14
C GLN A 68 13.10 -12.86 -2.34
N ASP A 69 13.92 -12.02 -1.73
CA ASP A 69 15.09 -12.44 -0.94
C ASP A 69 14.67 -13.27 0.29
N HIS A 70 13.55 -12.91 0.92
CA HIS A 70 13.07 -13.60 2.12
C HIS A 70 12.37 -14.93 1.81
N TYR A 71 11.46 -14.94 0.82
CA TYR A 71 10.62 -16.11 0.53
C TYR A 71 11.19 -17.02 -0.56
N GLY A 72 12.17 -16.55 -1.34
CA GLY A 72 12.65 -17.25 -2.54
C GLY A 72 11.59 -17.32 -3.65
N CYS A 73 10.60 -16.42 -3.64
CA CYS A 73 9.46 -16.44 -4.54
C CYS A 73 9.74 -15.71 -5.86
N GLN A 74 8.95 -16.01 -6.89
CA GLN A 74 8.90 -15.18 -8.09
C GLN A 74 8.14 -13.89 -7.77
N VAL A 75 8.61 -12.79 -8.33
CA VAL A 75 8.01 -11.47 -8.10
C VAL A 75 7.66 -10.80 -9.41
N THR A 76 6.54 -10.10 -9.42
CA THR A 76 6.04 -9.33 -10.56
C THR A 76 5.53 -8.00 -10.04
N GLY A 77 5.78 -6.90 -10.76
CA GLY A 77 5.28 -5.59 -10.39
C GLY A 77 4.39 -4.98 -11.46
N VAL A 78 3.57 -4.05 -11.02
CA VAL A 78 2.85 -3.10 -11.88
C VAL A 78 3.24 -1.70 -11.43
N GLU A 79 3.77 -0.89 -12.36
CA GLU A 79 4.16 0.50 -12.07
C GLU A 79 3.89 1.37 -13.30
N PRO A 80 2.90 2.24 -13.23
CA PRO A 80 2.59 3.12 -14.33
C PRO A 80 3.67 4.20 -14.56
N GLY A 81 4.46 4.59 -13.53
CA GLY A 81 5.55 5.56 -13.61
C GLY A 81 6.73 5.09 -14.44
N GLU A 82 6.95 5.66 -15.63
CA GLU A 82 7.97 5.21 -16.56
C GLU A 82 9.40 5.21 -15.98
N SER A 83 9.79 6.29 -15.30
CA SER A 83 11.12 6.42 -14.67
C SER A 83 11.33 5.43 -13.55
N TYR A 84 10.31 5.21 -12.70
CA TYR A 84 10.35 4.20 -11.63
C TYR A 84 10.30 2.78 -12.19
N ARG A 85 9.46 2.54 -13.20
CA ARG A 85 9.39 1.25 -13.90
C ARG A 85 10.73 0.88 -14.54
N LYS A 86 11.37 1.82 -15.23
CA LYS A 86 12.72 1.62 -15.81
C LYS A 86 13.76 1.32 -14.72
N ALA A 87 13.71 2.02 -13.59
CA ALA A 87 14.61 1.76 -12.47
C ALA A 87 14.42 0.35 -11.88
N ALA A 88 13.19 -0.13 -11.75
CA ALA A 88 12.90 -1.49 -11.27
C ALA A 88 13.34 -2.56 -12.31
N ILE A 89 13.07 -2.35 -13.58
CA ILE A 89 13.49 -3.26 -14.68
C ILE A 89 15.02 -3.34 -14.76
N SER A 90 15.73 -2.23 -14.57
CA SER A 90 17.21 -2.22 -14.60
C SER A 90 17.83 -3.07 -13.50
N GLN A 91 17.08 -3.37 -12.42
CA GLN A 91 17.46 -4.28 -11.36
C GLN A 91 17.09 -5.75 -11.64
N GLY A 92 16.61 -6.06 -12.85
CA GLY A 92 16.25 -7.41 -13.26
C GLY A 92 14.86 -7.86 -12.77
N LEU A 93 13.97 -6.93 -12.42
CA LEU A 93 12.58 -7.25 -12.05
C LEU A 93 11.67 -7.28 -13.28
N THR A 94 10.64 -8.12 -13.23
CA THR A 94 9.57 -8.17 -14.25
C THR A 94 8.48 -7.19 -13.85
N ILE A 95 8.37 -6.07 -14.56
CA ILE A 95 7.42 -5.00 -14.25
C ILE A 95 6.59 -4.68 -15.50
N TYR A 96 5.29 -4.59 -15.32
CA TYR A 96 4.31 -4.18 -16.32
C TYR A 96 3.88 -2.73 -16.08
N GLU A 97 3.40 -2.06 -17.12
CA GLU A 97 2.89 -0.69 -17.00
C GLU A 97 1.57 -0.62 -16.23
N ASP A 98 0.67 -1.56 -16.55
CA ASP A 98 -0.66 -1.64 -15.96
C ASP A 98 -1.16 -3.10 -15.85
N LEU A 99 -2.36 -3.25 -15.29
CA LEU A 99 -3.00 -4.57 -15.16
C LEU A 99 -3.48 -5.14 -16.49
N ALA A 100 -3.68 -4.31 -17.54
CA ALA A 100 -4.08 -4.79 -18.85
C ALA A 100 -2.89 -5.48 -19.56
N GLU A 101 -1.70 -4.89 -19.47
CA GLU A 101 -0.46 -5.50 -19.96
C GLU A 101 -0.15 -6.81 -19.21
N LEU A 102 -0.27 -6.79 -17.86
CA LEU A 102 -0.11 -7.99 -17.02
C LEU A 102 -1.06 -9.12 -17.46
N THR A 103 -2.35 -8.79 -17.69
CA THR A 103 -3.37 -9.74 -18.16
C THR A 103 -3.03 -10.28 -19.54
N SER A 104 -2.60 -9.41 -20.47
CA SER A 104 -2.22 -9.79 -21.83
C SER A 104 -1.00 -10.73 -21.85
N ALA A 105 -0.12 -10.61 -20.85
CA ALA A 105 1.00 -11.52 -20.63
C ALA A 105 0.59 -12.85 -19.96
N GLY A 106 -0.70 -13.06 -19.68
CA GLY A 106 -1.23 -14.28 -19.06
C GLY A 106 -0.77 -14.50 -17.62
N LYS A 107 -0.45 -13.43 -16.90
CA LYS A 107 0.01 -13.52 -15.50
C LYS A 107 -1.15 -13.48 -14.54
N THR A 108 -1.40 -14.62 -13.88
CA THR A 108 -2.43 -14.85 -12.87
C THR A 108 -1.86 -15.73 -11.76
N ASP A 109 -2.69 -16.14 -10.81
CA ASP A 109 -2.38 -17.14 -9.77
C ASP A 109 -1.26 -16.72 -8.81
N PHE A 110 -1.33 -15.45 -8.34
CA PHE A 110 -0.43 -14.95 -7.31
C PHE A 110 -0.87 -15.43 -5.92
N ASP A 111 0.11 -15.82 -5.10
CA ASP A 111 -0.13 -16.19 -3.70
C ASP A 111 -0.28 -14.96 -2.81
N LEU A 112 0.32 -13.84 -3.23
CA LEU A 112 0.22 -12.55 -2.55
C LEU A 112 0.04 -11.43 -3.57
N VAL A 113 -0.89 -10.54 -3.30
CA VAL A 113 -0.95 -9.21 -3.93
C VAL A 113 -0.75 -8.16 -2.85
N SER A 114 0.18 -7.23 -3.08
CA SER A 114 0.42 -6.07 -2.23
C SER A 114 0.06 -4.76 -2.92
N LEU A 115 -0.48 -3.82 -2.14
CA LEU A 115 -0.72 -2.42 -2.53
C LEU A 115 -0.29 -1.53 -1.36
N ALA A 116 0.80 -0.81 -1.53
CA ALA A 116 1.31 0.13 -0.53
C ALA A 116 1.16 1.56 -1.02
N HIS A 117 0.25 2.32 -0.42
CA HIS A 117 -0.09 3.68 -0.85
C HIS A 117 -0.64 3.76 -2.28
N VAL A 118 -1.57 2.89 -2.59
CA VAL A 118 -2.28 2.84 -3.88
C VAL A 118 -3.78 2.96 -3.69
N LEU A 119 -4.33 2.26 -2.69
CA LEU A 119 -5.77 2.10 -2.53
C LEU A 119 -6.52 3.43 -2.30
N GLU A 120 -5.87 4.39 -1.65
CA GLU A 120 -6.40 5.74 -1.39
C GLU A 120 -6.58 6.58 -2.65
N HIS A 121 -5.88 6.23 -3.73
CA HIS A 121 -5.94 6.92 -5.01
C HIS A 121 -7.04 6.39 -5.94
N LEU A 122 -7.63 5.24 -5.60
CA LEU A 122 -8.59 4.57 -6.48
C LEU A 122 -10.00 5.14 -6.32
N PRO A 123 -10.76 5.34 -7.43
CA PRO A 123 -12.12 5.86 -7.39
C PRO A 123 -13.10 4.87 -6.75
N ASP A 124 -12.94 3.57 -6.98
CA ASP A 124 -13.71 2.49 -6.38
C ASP A 124 -12.78 1.40 -5.83
N PRO A 125 -12.24 1.59 -4.62
CA PRO A 125 -11.31 0.64 -4.02
C PRO A 125 -11.94 -0.74 -3.74
N CYS A 126 -13.26 -0.79 -3.53
CA CYS A 126 -13.95 -2.05 -3.27
C CYS A 126 -14.02 -2.92 -4.53
N ASN A 127 -14.45 -2.33 -5.64
CA ASN A 127 -14.52 -3.03 -6.93
C ASN A 127 -13.12 -3.45 -7.41
N TYR A 128 -12.15 -2.55 -7.29
CA TYR A 128 -10.77 -2.83 -7.66
C TYR A 128 -10.18 -4.04 -6.92
N LEU A 129 -10.35 -4.10 -5.60
CA LEU A 129 -9.93 -5.26 -4.81
C LEU A 129 -10.69 -6.53 -5.17
N SER A 130 -11.99 -6.44 -5.48
CA SER A 130 -12.79 -7.58 -5.97
C SER A 130 -12.24 -8.13 -7.29
N GLU A 131 -11.88 -7.26 -8.22
CA GLU A 131 -11.28 -7.65 -9.50
C GLU A 131 -9.91 -8.31 -9.29
N ILE A 132 -9.05 -7.73 -8.46
CA ILE A 132 -7.76 -8.33 -8.10
C ILE A 132 -7.95 -9.73 -7.53
N ARG A 133 -8.91 -9.89 -6.61
CA ARG A 133 -9.23 -11.17 -6.00
C ARG A 133 -9.59 -12.24 -7.02
N VAL A 134 -10.42 -11.89 -8.00
CA VAL A 134 -10.97 -12.83 -8.98
C VAL A 134 -9.99 -13.13 -10.10
N LYS A 135 -9.26 -12.10 -10.57
CA LYS A 135 -8.42 -12.21 -11.78
C LYS A 135 -6.99 -12.67 -11.49
N TYR A 136 -6.44 -12.31 -10.33
CA TYR A 136 -5.00 -12.44 -10.08
C TYR A 136 -4.64 -13.31 -8.88
N LEU A 137 -5.51 -13.43 -7.87
CA LEU A 137 -5.19 -14.20 -6.67
C LEU A 137 -5.59 -15.66 -6.77
N THR A 138 -4.74 -16.53 -6.24
CA THR A 138 -5.11 -17.92 -5.98
C THR A 138 -6.26 -18.00 -4.97
N PRO A 139 -7.04 -19.12 -4.93
CA PRO A 139 -8.12 -19.28 -3.96
C PRO A 139 -7.70 -19.15 -2.49
N SER A 140 -6.44 -19.46 -2.18
CA SER A 140 -5.85 -19.30 -0.84
C SER A 140 -4.92 -18.09 -0.71
N GLY A 141 -4.98 -17.19 -1.67
CA GLY A 141 -4.08 -16.04 -1.78
C GLY A 141 -4.25 -14.99 -0.67
N TRP A 142 -3.23 -14.19 -0.51
CA TRP A 142 -3.13 -13.15 0.50
C TRP A 142 -3.18 -11.75 -0.12
N LEU A 143 -3.72 -10.82 0.63
CA LEU A 143 -3.72 -9.40 0.32
C LEU A 143 -2.97 -8.65 1.42
N LEU A 144 -1.97 -7.85 1.05
CA LEU A 144 -1.24 -6.95 1.94
C LEU A 144 -1.49 -5.51 1.52
N LEU A 145 -2.05 -4.72 2.41
CA LEU A 145 -2.36 -3.30 2.17
C LEU A 145 -1.63 -2.41 3.16
N GLU A 146 -1.16 -1.25 2.68
CA GLU A 146 -0.80 -0.12 3.53
C GLU A 146 -1.42 1.16 2.99
N VAL A 147 -2.11 1.91 3.85
CA VAL A 147 -2.77 3.19 3.53
C VAL A 147 -2.52 4.23 4.62
N PRO A 148 -2.62 5.54 4.32
CA PRO A 148 -2.62 6.60 5.33
C PRO A 148 -3.78 6.44 6.33
N ASN A 149 -3.50 6.71 7.60
CA ASN A 149 -4.50 6.64 8.66
C ASN A 149 -5.25 7.96 8.80
N LEU A 150 -6.54 7.96 8.50
CA LEU A 150 -7.45 9.11 8.64
C LEU A 150 -7.29 9.86 9.97
N TYR A 151 -7.01 9.16 11.07
CA TYR A 151 -6.96 9.76 12.41
C TYR A 151 -5.60 10.33 12.80
N CYS A 152 -4.59 10.20 11.93
CA CYS A 152 -3.26 10.74 12.22
C CYS A 152 -2.64 11.52 11.05
N HIS A 153 -3.17 11.38 9.84
CA HIS A 153 -2.72 12.14 8.68
C HIS A 153 -3.32 13.54 8.69
N ASP A 154 -2.51 14.60 8.54
CA ASP A 154 -2.94 16.00 8.66
C ASP A 154 -3.33 16.65 7.35
N SER A 155 -2.85 16.14 6.24
CA SER A 155 -3.19 16.64 4.90
C SER A 155 -4.25 15.77 4.23
N PHE A 156 -5.16 16.41 3.52
CA PHE A 156 -5.95 15.80 2.48
C PHE A 156 -5.25 16.13 1.16
N GLU A 157 -4.49 15.20 0.66
CA GLU A 157 -3.85 15.34 -0.65
C GLU A 157 -4.92 15.27 -1.73
N THR A 158 -4.82 16.11 -2.75
CA THR A 158 -5.82 16.19 -3.84
C THR A 158 -5.94 14.87 -4.59
N ALA A 159 -4.85 14.09 -4.59
CA ALA A 159 -4.79 12.78 -5.21
C ALA A 159 -5.41 11.65 -4.36
N HIS A 160 -5.67 11.87 -3.06
CA HIS A 160 -6.31 10.89 -2.19
C HIS A 160 -7.83 11.00 -2.31
N LEU A 161 -8.42 10.18 -3.18
CA LEU A 161 -9.88 10.12 -3.38
C LEU A 161 -10.60 9.48 -2.20
N SER A 162 -9.91 8.63 -1.46
CA SER A 162 -10.42 7.94 -0.28
C SER A 162 -9.52 8.13 0.92
N SER A 163 -10.12 8.26 2.12
CA SER A 163 -9.39 8.31 3.39
C SER A 163 -9.85 7.15 4.28
N PHE A 164 -8.91 6.37 4.78
CA PHE A 164 -9.20 5.15 5.52
C PHE A 164 -8.96 5.30 7.02
N SER A 165 -9.90 4.81 7.80
CA SER A 165 -9.70 4.36 9.18
C SER A 165 -9.55 2.83 9.18
N VAL A 166 -9.12 2.25 10.31
CA VAL A 166 -9.11 0.78 10.47
C VAL A 166 -10.50 0.19 10.20
N HIS A 167 -11.56 0.87 10.66
CA HIS A 167 -12.92 0.43 10.46
C HIS A 167 -13.33 0.41 8.98
N THR A 168 -13.14 1.52 8.28
CA THR A 168 -13.52 1.61 6.86
C THR A 168 -12.67 0.72 5.97
N LEU A 169 -11.35 0.61 6.22
CA LEU A 169 -10.48 -0.30 5.47
C LEU A 169 -10.92 -1.76 5.62
N LYS A 170 -11.23 -2.21 6.85
CA LYS A 170 -11.73 -3.58 7.09
C LYS A 170 -13.06 -3.83 6.38
N GLN A 171 -13.96 -2.87 6.33
CA GLN A 171 -15.21 -3.02 5.60
C GLN A 171 -15.00 -3.09 4.09
N THR A 172 -14.15 -2.24 3.52
CA THR A 172 -13.79 -2.26 2.10
C THR A 172 -13.22 -3.62 1.70
N VAL A 173 -12.24 -4.11 2.46
CA VAL A 173 -11.58 -5.41 2.24
C VAL A 173 -12.59 -6.56 2.34
N ARG A 174 -13.45 -6.54 3.36
CA ARG A 174 -14.48 -7.58 3.54
C ARG A 174 -15.51 -7.58 2.39
N ARG A 175 -15.96 -6.41 1.94
CA ARG A 175 -16.89 -6.29 0.80
C ARG A 175 -16.27 -6.75 -0.51
N ALA A 176 -14.97 -6.60 -0.67
CA ALA A 176 -14.22 -7.12 -1.81
C ALA A 176 -14.01 -8.65 -1.77
N GLY A 177 -14.47 -9.34 -0.72
CA GLY A 177 -14.41 -10.80 -0.59
C GLY A 177 -13.16 -11.33 0.08
N PHE A 178 -12.58 -10.54 0.99
CA PHE A 178 -11.44 -10.96 1.79
C PHE A 178 -11.80 -11.04 3.28
N GLU A 179 -11.17 -11.94 3.98
CA GLU A 179 -11.18 -12.02 5.45
C GLU A 179 -9.95 -11.31 6.02
N THR A 180 -10.16 -10.32 6.89
CA THR A 180 -9.05 -9.66 7.58
C THR A 180 -8.44 -10.60 8.61
N VAL A 181 -7.16 -10.92 8.45
CA VAL A 181 -6.39 -11.77 9.38
C VAL A 181 -5.69 -10.92 10.43
N ALA A 182 -5.06 -9.84 10.00
CA ALA A 182 -4.36 -8.93 10.92
C ALA A 182 -4.43 -7.49 10.44
N VAL A 183 -4.38 -6.56 11.40
CA VAL A 183 -4.30 -5.13 11.14
C VAL A 183 -3.50 -4.44 12.23
N LYS A 184 -2.63 -3.51 11.85
CA LYS A 184 -1.91 -2.64 12.78
C LYS A 184 -1.89 -1.20 12.31
N THR A 185 -1.72 -0.27 13.25
CA THR A 185 -1.38 1.12 12.96
C THR A 185 0.03 1.41 13.41
N HIS A 186 0.81 2.12 12.60
CA HIS A 186 2.21 2.42 12.88
C HIS A 186 2.66 3.70 12.18
N GLY A 187 3.86 4.14 12.48
CA GLY A 187 4.45 5.35 11.90
C GLY A 187 5.60 5.11 10.92
N HIS A 188 6.09 3.86 10.80
CA HIS A 188 7.21 3.54 9.91
C HIS A 188 6.91 3.87 8.45
N PRO A 189 7.88 4.45 7.73
CA PRO A 189 9.25 4.76 8.15
C PRO A 189 9.45 6.15 8.77
N ARG A 190 8.39 6.96 8.87
CA ARG A 190 8.49 8.39 9.20
C ARG A 190 8.40 8.71 10.70
N SER A 191 7.82 7.83 11.49
CA SER A 191 7.61 8.05 12.93
C SER A 191 7.78 6.77 13.75
N ARG A 192 8.24 6.91 15.00
CA ARG A 192 8.27 5.82 15.97
C ARG A 192 7.04 5.76 16.85
N ILE A 193 6.28 6.87 16.98
CA ILE A 193 5.19 7.01 17.96
C ILE A 193 3.85 7.46 17.35
N LEU A 194 3.85 8.03 16.14
CA LEU A 194 2.63 8.48 15.46
C LEU A 194 2.06 7.32 14.62
N PRO A 195 0.77 6.97 14.74
CA PRO A 195 0.15 5.93 13.92
C PRO A 195 -0.28 6.50 12.55
N LEU A 196 0.72 6.86 11.71
CA LEU A 196 0.52 7.52 10.42
C LEU A 196 -0.14 6.62 9.38
N TYR A 197 0.06 5.30 9.48
CA TYR A 197 -0.34 4.31 8.49
C TYR A 197 -1.14 3.19 9.12
N ILE A 198 -1.95 2.54 8.29
CA ILE A 198 -2.67 1.31 8.60
C ILE A 198 -2.13 0.23 7.66
N THR A 199 -1.53 -0.83 8.22
CA THR A 199 -1.19 -2.04 7.46
C THR A 199 -2.20 -3.12 7.79
N LEU A 200 -2.73 -3.79 6.76
CA LEU A 200 -3.72 -4.84 6.88
C LEU A 200 -3.29 -6.05 6.05
N ILE A 201 -3.42 -7.25 6.63
CA ILE A 201 -3.27 -8.52 5.94
C ILE A 201 -4.63 -9.21 5.92
N ALA A 202 -5.03 -9.64 4.74
CA ALA A 202 -6.27 -10.37 4.55
C ALA A 202 -6.03 -11.62 3.69
N LYS A 203 -6.94 -12.55 3.78
CA LYS A 203 -6.94 -13.80 3.00
C LYS A 203 -8.13 -13.80 2.06
N ASN A 204 -7.94 -14.38 0.87
CA ASN A 204 -9.03 -14.62 -0.06
C ASN A 204 -10.09 -15.51 0.61
N TRP A 205 -11.33 -15.05 0.59
CA TRP A 205 -12.43 -15.79 1.20
C TRP A 205 -13.13 -16.64 0.14
N SER A 206 -13.17 -17.94 0.38
CA SER A 206 -13.69 -18.93 -0.57
C SER A 206 -15.22 -19.02 -0.60
N ASP A 207 -15.92 -18.52 0.43
CA ASP A 207 -17.37 -18.57 0.50
C ASP A 207 -18.04 -17.52 -0.40
N PRO A 208 -19.23 -17.83 -0.94
CA PRO A 208 -19.96 -16.85 -1.74
C PRO A 208 -20.23 -15.58 -0.92
N LEU A 209 -19.96 -14.43 -1.54
CA LEU A 209 -20.19 -13.12 -0.94
C LEU A 209 -21.67 -12.99 -0.59
N GLN A 210 -22.00 -13.06 0.70
CA GLN A 210 -23.27 -12.58 1.19
C GLN A 210 -23.27 -11.05 1.11
N GLU A 211 -24.42 -10.45 0.86
CA GLU A 211 -24.55 -8.99 0.97
C GLU A 211 -24.14 -8.54 2.38
N ILE A 212 -22.97 -7.93 2.47
CA ILE A 212 -22.44 -7.48 3.75
C ILE A 212 -22.94 -6.07 4.02
N PRO A 213 -23.74 -5.87 5.07
CA PRO A 213 -24.27 -4.55 5.38
C PRO A 213 -23.13 -3.58 5.73
N ILE A 214 -23.25 -2.35 5.25
CA ILE A 214 -22.31 -1.28 5.57
C ILE A 214 -22.62 -0.76 6.97
N ASN A 215 -21.69 -0.92 7.89
CA ASN A 215 -21.75 -0.34 9.21
C ASN A 215 -21.05 1.02 9.22
N LYS A 216 -21.81 2.10 9.43
CA LYS A 216 -21.24 3.44 9.54
C LYS A 216 -20.31 3.53 10.75
N GLU A 217 -19.13 4.11 10.57
CA GLU A 217 -18.24 4.39 11.70
C GLU A 217 -18.80 5.56 12.53
N PRO A 218 -19.04 5.39 13.84
CA PRO A 218 -19.55 6.45 14.69
C PRO A 218 -18.43 7.43 15.08
N HIS A 219 -18.82 8.68 15.33
CA HIS A 219 -17.97 9.73 15.90
C HIS A 219 -16.65 10.03 15.15
N VAL A 220 -16.64 9.93 13.82
CA VAL A 220 -15.44 10.13 12.99
C VAL A 220 -14.77 11.49 13.25
N VAL A 221 -15.56 12.59 13.30
CA VAL A 221 -15.03 13.94 13.56
C VAL A 221 -14.36 14.02 14.93
N LEU A 222 -14.99 13.47 15.96
CA LEU A 222 -14.41 13.47 17.32
C LEU A 222 -13.11 12.65 17.36
N LYS A 223 -13.11 11.44 16.78
CA LYS A 223 -11.92 10.58 16.72
C LYS A 223 -10.77 11.26 15.96
N ARG A 224 -11.08 11.95 14.85
CA ARG A 224 -10.09 12.71 14.09
C ARG A 224 -9.52 13.87 14.90
N ASN A 225 -10.37 14.68 15.53
CA ASN A 225 -9.93 15.80 16.35
C ASN A 225 -9.03 15.33 17.50
N LEU A 226 -9.38 14.25 18.19
CA LEU A 226 -8.57 13.65 19.24
C LEU A 226 -7.24 13.10 18.69
N GLY A 227 -7.26 12.43 17.55
CA GLY A 227 -6.08 11.92 16.88
C GLY A 227 -5.11 13.05 16.50
N MET A 228 -5.62 14.13 15.92
CA MET A 228 -4.84 15.30 15.54
C MET A 228 -4.30 16.07 16.76
N LEU A 229 -5.09 16.17 17.83
CA LEU A 229 -4.62 16.74 19.10
C LEU A 229 -3.45 15.92 19.67
N ARG A 230 -3.62 14.59 19.74
CA ARG A 230 -2.55 13.68 20.20
C ARG A 230 -1.30 13.82 19.34
N ARG A 231 -1.43 13.91 18.02
CA ARG A 231 -0.31 14.13 17.10
C ARG A 231 0.43 15.42 17.46
N ARG A 232 -0.26 16.55 17.56
CA ARG A 232 0.34 17.85 17.93
C ARG A 232 1.07 17.80 19.27
N ILE A 233 0.51 17.11 20.26
CA ILE A 233 1.16 16.91 21.57
C ILE A 233 2.46 16.13 21.40
N TYR A 234 2.45 15.03 20.66
CA TYR A 234 3.63 14.19 20.45
C TYR A 234 4.71 14.90 19.62
N GLU A 235 4.33 15.66 18.60
CA GLU A 235 5.25 16.49 17.80
C GLU A 235 5.95 17.54 18.67
N ARG A 236 5.24 18.11 19.65
CA ARG A 236 5.80 19.12 20.55
C ARG A 236 6.67 18.52 21.65
N LEU A 237 6.25 17.42 22.25
CA LEU A 237 6.94 16.82 23.40
C LEU A 237 8.06 15.87 23.01
N PHE A 238 7.94 15.20 21.85
CA PHE A 238 8.87 14.16 21.42
C PHE A 238 9.21 14.30 19.92
N PRO A 239 9.73 15.47 19.47
CA PRO A 239 9.91 15.75 18.04
C PRO A 239 10.81 14.72 17.33
N GLY A 240 11.89 14.25 17.98
CA GLY A 240 12.79 13.24 17.42
C GLY A 240 12.23 11.82 17.35
N LEU A 241 11.11 11.53 18.03
CA LEU A 241 10.37 10.27 17.91
C LEU A 241 9.16 10.42 16.98
N ALA A 242 8.53 11.60 16.99
CA ALA A 242 7.41 11.92 16.13
C ALA A 242 7.81 11.98 14.66
N TRP A 243 9.00 12.51 14.37
CA TRP A 243 9.55 12.57 13.01
C TRP A 243 10.98 12.05 13.00
N VAL A 244 11.20 10.99 12.23
CA VAL A 244 12.50 10.33 12.10
C VAL A 244 13.05 10.61 10.70
N SER A 245 14.32 11.02 10.62
CA SER A 245 15.00 11.13 9.33
C SER A 245 15.12 9.74 8.69
N VAL A 246 14.75 9.66 7.42
CA VAL A 246 14.84 8.40 6.67
C VAL A 246 16.26 8.13 6.19
N LEU A 247 17.08 9.19 6.01
CA LEU A 247 18.47 9.09 5.56
C LEU A 247 19.45 8.83 6.70
N GLU A 248 19.10 9.14 7.96
CA GLU A 248 19.94 8.86 9.13
C GLU A 248 19.74 7.42 9.60
N GLY A 249 20.68 6.52 9.30
CA GLY A 249 20.58 5.13 9.77
C GLY A 249 21.59 4.14 9.24
N ASN A 250 22.71 4.59 8.64
CA ASN A 250 23.81 3.69 8.25
C ASN A 250 24.95 3.63 9.29
N HIS A 251 24.69 3.98 10.54
CA HIS A 251 25.64 3.77 11.64
C HIS A 251 25.00 2.86 12.69
N ILE A 252 24.86 1.57 12.38
CA ILE A 252 24.85 0.51 13.39
C ILE A 252 25.95 -0.46 12.95
N GLN A 253 27.06 -0.36 13.69
CA GLN A 253 28.12 -1.36 13.72
C GLN A 253 27.58 -2.68 14.27
#